data_a74e4e25863b33173bc6bc0e15157ade
#
_entry.id   a74e4e25863b33173bc6bc0e15157ade
#
_cell.length_a   1.000
_cell.length_b   1.000
_cell.length_c   1.000
_cell.angle_alpha   90.00
_cell.angle_beta   90.00
_cell.angle_gamma   90.00
#
_symmetry.space_group_name_H-M   'P 1'
#
loop_
_entity.id
_entity.type
_entity.pdbx_description
1 polymer ?
#
loop_
_entity_poly.entity_id
_entity_poly.type
_entity_poly.pdbx_seq_one_letter_code
_entity_poly.pdbx_strand_id
1 'polypeptide(L)'
;ETEVTYVRAGKLYRVRSKGTILAGDNAMIPYICAELPEEQREALLLTDRAVNMMTTVSLRTWESFERLGITGVDSPGMFYNTFNLRTPRHFGAYRPRLDPAKPALVGLQSPSGVLHHRTMVRELFGGNPPVPGTPLREQLAALRTRVLRTLFEDFERRIRKQLARVLSPGGFDPARDIEAITINRWPHGFAMGTNALFDPAEWTGESHPAVVGRQRLGRITIANSDAAGLSLAQAAMDEGYRAATEL
;
A
#
# COMPACT_ATOMS: atom_id res chain seq x y z
N GLU A 1 -24.07 -21.57 14.87
CA GLU A 1 -22.67 -21.73 15.25
C GLU A 1 -21.78 -21.76 14.01
N THR A 2 -20.54 -21.36 14.19
CA THR A 2 -19.48 -21.47 13.17
C THR A 2 -18.36 -22.33 13.70
N GLU A 3 -17.61 -22.97 12.82
CA GLU A 3 -16.45 -23.79 13.17
C GLU A 3 -15.23 -23.29 12.38
N VAL A 4 -14.15 -23.02 13.09
CA VAL A 4 -12.89 -22.59 12.50
C VAL A 4 -11.82 -23.66 12.76
N THR A 5 -11.24 -24.19 11.68
CA THR A 5 -10.13 -25.14 11.75
C THR A 5 -8.81 -24.40 11.45
N TYR A 6 -7.79 -24.62 12.28
CA TYR A 6 -6.48 -23.99 12.10
C TYR A 6 -5.35 -24.95 12.52
N VAL A 7 -4.15 -24.66 12.02
CA VAL A 7 -2.92 -25.41 12.34
C VAL A 7 -2.05 -24.59 13.28
N ARG A 8 -1.59 -25.18 14.38
CA ARG A 8 -0.61 -24.60 15.28
C ARG A 8 0.44 -25.63 15.66
N ALA A 9 1.72 -25.32 15.47
CA ALA A 9 2.85 -26.22 15.73
C ALA A 9 2.67 -27.62 15.08
N GLY A 10 2.20 -27.66 13.82
CA GLY A 10 1.97 -28.90 13.08
C GLY A 10 0.75 -29.72 13.53
N LYS A 11 -0.03 -29.25 14.49
CA LYS A 11 -1.26 -29.91 14.96
C LYS A 11 -2.49 -29.15 14.50
N LEU A 12 -3.52 -29.91 14.14
CA LEU A 12 -4.82 -29.40 13.74
C LEU A 12 -5.68 -29.11 14.96
N TYR A 13 -6.29 -27.93 15.01
CA TYR A 13 -7.22 -27.52 16.06
C TYR A 13 -8.53 -27.05 15.43
N ARG A 14 -9.59 -27.16 16.21
CA ARG A 14 -10.94 -26.75 15.83
C ARG A 14 -11.57 -25.94 16.94
N VAL A 15 -12.16 -24.80 16.60
CA VAL A 15 -12.88 -23.92 17.52
C VAL A 15 -14.31 -23.73 17.03
N ARG A 16 -15.28 -23.90 17.91
CA ARG A 16 -16.67 -23.57 17.66
C ARG A 16 -17.05 -22.27 18.34
N SER A 17 -17.77 -21.42 17.63
CA SER A 17 -18.22 -20.12 18.13
C SER A 17 -19.65 -19.81 17.73
N LYS A 18 -20.28 -18.85 18.41
CA LYS A 18 -21.63 -18.38 18.09
C LYS A 18 -21.65 -17.55 16.77
N GLY A 19 -20.52 -16.98 16.41
CA GLY A 19 -20.32 -16.22 15.18
C GLY A 19 -18.83 -16.01 14.93
N THR A 20 -18.46 -15.68 13.71
CA THR A 20 -17.08 -15.45 13.27
C THR A 20 -17.00 -14.18 12.47
N ILE A 21 -16.03 -13.32 12.78
CA ILE A 21 -15.69 -12.15 11.97
C ILE A 21 -14.39 -12.43 11.23
N LEU A 22 -14.43 -12.42 9.90
CA LEU A 22 -13.26 -12.53 9.04
C LEU A 22 -12.67 -11.14 8.84
N ALA A 23 -11.57 -10.85 9.53
CA ALA A 23 -10.92 -9.53 9.54
C ALA A 23 -9.60 -9.49 8.74
N GLY A 24 -9.33 -10.52 7.97
CA GLY A 24 -8.16 -10.61 7.08
C GLY A 24 -8.36 -9.89 5.75
N ASP A 25 -7.35 -9.96 4.89
CA ASP A 25 -7.42 -9.47 3.51
C ASP A 25 -8.58 -10.14 2.75
N ASN A 26 -9.43 -9.34 2.11
CA ASN A 26 -10.60 -9.85 1.38
C ASN A 26 -10.23 -10.88 0.33
N ALA A 27 -9.14 -10.66 -0.41
CA ALA A 27 -8.70 -11.58 -1.47
C ALA A 27 -8.27 -12.95 -0.92
N MET A 28 -8.02 -13.07 0.39
CA MET A 28 -7.68 -14.36 1.03
C MET A 28 -8.90 -15.11 1.56
N ILE A 29 -10.02 -14.43 1.80
CA ILE A 29 -11.24 -15.04 2.37
C ILE A 29 -11.77 -16.19 1.51
N PRO A 30 -11.82 -16.12 0.17
CA PRO A 30 -12.25 -17.23 -0.68
C PRO A 30 -11.46 -18.53 -0.54
N TYR A 31 -10.24 -18.45 -0.01
CA TYR A 31 -9.38 -19.65 0.21
C TYR A 31 -9.59 -20.27 1.60
N ILE A 32 -10.23 -19.58 2.52
CA ILE A 32 -10.45 -20.06 3.90
C ILE A 32 -11.93 -20.28 4.23
N CYS A 33 -12.85 -19.78 3.41
CA CYS A 33 -14.29 -19.95 3.56
C CYS A 33 -14.86 -20.54 2.26
N ALA A 34 -15.01 -21.85 2.24
CA ALA A 34 -15.47 -22.58 1.06
C ALA A 34 -16.99 -22.41 0.80
N GLU A 35 -17.74 -21.98 1.81
CA GLU A 35 -19.19 -21.86 1.79
C GLU A 35 -19.67 -20.58 1.09
N LEU A 36 -18.77 -19.68 0.69
CA LEU A 36 -19.11 -18.42 0.03
C LEU A 36 -19.90 -18.66 -1.27
N PRO A 37 -20.99 -17.95 -1.50
CA PRO A 37 -21.63 -17.87 -2.81
C PRO A 37 -20.64 -17.37 -3.88
N GLU A 38 -20.78 -17.83 -5.11
CA GLU A 38 -19.83 -17.50 -6.19
C GLU A 38 -19.74 -16.00 -6.43
N GLU A 39 -20.87 -15.30 -6.47
CA GLU A 39 -20.90 -13.84 -6.61
C GLU A 39 -20.10 -13.12 -5.51
N GLN A 40 -20.26 -13.53 -4.27
CA GLN A 40 -19.51 -12.97 -3.14
C GLN A 40 -18.02 -13.31 -3.24
N ARG A 41 -17.68 -14.52 -3.67
CA ARG A 41 -16.31 -14.96 -3.92
C ARG A 41 -15.63 -14.10 -4.98
N GLU A 42 -16.30 -13.88 -6.11
CA GLU A 42 -15.78 -13.05 -7.18
C GLU A 42 -15.60 -11.59 -6.71
N ALA A 43 -16.57 -11.04 -6.01
CA ALA A 43 -16.50 -9.69 -5.46
C ALA A 43 -15.31 -9.51 -4.50
N LEU A 44 -15.05 -10.47 -3.61
CA LEU A 44 -13.89 -10.45 -2.72
C LEU A 44 -12.56 -10.50 -3.47
N LEU A 45 -12.48 -11.24 -4.58
CA LEU A 45 -11.30 -11.31 -5.42
C LEU A 45 -11.06 -10.04 -6.23
N LEU A 46 -12.10 -9.25 -6.51
CA LEU A 46 -11.98 -7.95 -7.17
C LEU A 46 -11.41 -6.86 -6.27
N THR A 47 -11.44 -7.04 -4.94
CA THR A 47 -10.87 -6.11 -3.98
C THR A 47 -9.37 -6.35 -3.70
N ASP A 48 -8.63 -6.94 -4.65
CA ASP A 48 -7.18 -7.16 -4.54
C ASP A 48 -6.44 -5.82 -4.37
N ARG A 49 -5.43 -5.83 -3.50
CA ARG A 49 -4.73 -4.61 -3.09
C ARG A 49 -3.59 -4.25 -4.03
N ALA A 50 -3.38 -2.95 -4.23
CA ALA A 50 -2.22 -2.46 -4.97
C ALA A 50 -0.92 -2.70 -4.21
N VAL A 51 0.16 -2.94 -4.94
CA VAL A 51 1.51 -2.94 -4.36
C VAL A 51 1.86 -1.54 -3.85
N ASN A 52 2.50 -1.47 -2.68
CA ASN A 52 2.99 -0.22 -2.13
C ASN A 52 4.49 -0.31 -1.84
N MET A 53 5.19 0.80 -2.06
CA MET A 53 6.59 0.94 -1.71
C MET A 53 6.78 2.14 -0.78
N MET A 54 7.37 1.90 0.38
CA MET A 54 7.82 2.94 1.29
C MET A 54 9.33 2.94 1.33
N THR A 55 9.92 3.99 0.78
CA THR A 55 11.36 4.18 0.74
C THR A 55 11.78 5.24 1.75
N THR A 56 12.79 4.94 2.55
CA THR A 56 13.39 5.89 3.48
C THR A 56 14.89 5.96 3.23
N VAL A 57 15.41 7.17 3.12
CA VAL A 57 16.83 7.46 2.97
C VAL A 57 17.31 8.18 4.23
N SER A 58 18.35 7.63 4.87
CA SER A 58 19.07 8.30 5.93
C SER A 58 20.13 9.20 5.32
N LEU A 59 20.11 10.48 5.66
CA LEU A 59 21.09 11.47 5.28
C LEU A 59 21.99 11.81 6.47
N ARG A 60 23.28 12.02 6.23
CA ARG A 60 24.23 12.49 7.26
C ARG A 60 23.99 13.93 7.69
N THR A 61 23.53 14.76 6.74
CA THR A 61 23.11 16.15 6.96
C THR A 61 21.92 16.47 6.05
N TRP A 62 21.15 17.49 6.37
CA TRP A 62 20.09 17.99 5.49
C TRP A 62 20.28 19.45 5.08
N GLU A 63 21.52 19.95 5.18
CA GLU A 63 21.89 21.33 4.78
C GLU A 63 21.51 21.68 3.33
N SER A 64 21.51 20.68 2.43
CA SER A 64 21.09 20.90 1.05
C SER A 64 19.61 21.35 0.96
N PHE A 65 18.74 20.79 1.80
CA PHE A 65 17.34 21.22 1.89
C PHE A 65 17.22 22.64 2.45
N GLU A 66 18.00 22.95 3.51
CA GLU A 66 18.04 24.27 4.11
C GLU A 66 18.50 25.33 3.11
N ARG A 67 19.61 25.08 2.40
CA ARG A 67 20.17 26.01 1.37
C ARG A 67 19.20 26.26 0.23
N LEU A 68 18.37 25.27 -0.12
CA LEU A 68 17.33 25.41 -1.14
C LEU A 68 16.02 26.01 -0.59
N GLY A 69 15.88 26.15 0.73
CA GLY A 69 14.66 26.64 1.36
C GLY A 69 13.45 25.70 1.20
N ILE A 70 13.68 24.38 1.09
CA ILE A 70 12.64 23.39 0.85
C ILE A 70 12.64 22.32 1.94
N THR A 71 11.49 21.70 2.17
CA THR A 71 11.33 20.53 3.05
C THR A 71 10.84 19.30 2.30
N GLY A 72 10.36 19.48 1.10
CA GLY A 72 9.86 18.42 0.24
C GLY A 72 9.70 18.87 -1.20
N VAL A 73 9.52 17.93 -2.08
CA VAL A 73 9.39 18.14 -3.52
C VAL A 73 8.33 17.20 -4.08
N ASP A 74 7.41 17.77 -4.84
CA ASP A 74 6.55 17.03 -5.75
C ASP A 74 7.20 16.98 -7.13
N SER A 75 7.38 15.79 -7.65
CA SER A 75 8.05 15.53 -8.93
C SER A 75 7.20 14.63 -9.82
N PRO A 76 6.06 15.14 -10.31
CA PRO A 76 5.19 14.40 -11.19
C PRO A 76 5.96 13.96 -12.45
N GLY A 77 5.81 12.69 -12.80
CA GLY A 77 6.53 12.11 -13.94
C GLY A 77 7.90 11.52 -13.62
N MET A 78 8.37 11.56 -12.38
CA MET A 78 9.54 10.81 -11.93
C MET A 78 9.15 9.47 -11.29
N PHE A 79 10.13 8.58 -11.05
CA PHE A 79 9.88 7.26 -10.46
C PHE A 79 9.25 7.37 -9.06
N TYR A 80 9.78 8.22 -8.21
CA TYR A 80 9.13 8.66 -6.98
C TYR A 80 8.48 10.03 -7.24
N ASN A 81 7.18 10.12 -7.07
CA ASN A 81 6.45 11.36 -7.37
C ASN A 81 6.59 12.42 -6.27
N THR A 82 6.91 12.01 -5.06
CA THR A 82 7.20 12.95 -3.95
C THR A 82 8.37 12.45 -3.11
N PHE A 83 9.12 13.37 -2.54
CA PHE A 83 9.98 13.09 -1.41
C PHE A 83 10.02 14.27 -0.44
N ASN A 84 10.16 13.98 0.84
CA ASN A 84 10.16 15.00 1.88
C ASN A 84 11.05 14.61 3.06
N LEU A 85 11.60 15.64 3.73
CA LEU A 85 12.21 15.48 5.04
C LEU A 85 11.17 14.97 6.03
N ARG A 86 11.54 13.93 6.76
CA ARG A 86 10.76 13.44 7.90
C ARG A 86 11.09 14.30 9.12
N THR A 87 10.33 15.35 9.32
CA THR A 87 10.51 16.21 10.51
C THR A 87 10.15 15.42 11.76
N PRO A 88 11.05 15.38 12.76
CA PRO A 88 10.72 14.77 14.03
C PRO A 88 9.54 15.47 14.67
N ARG A 89 8.63 14.70 15.25
CA ARG A 89 7.47 15.25 15.93
C ARG A 89 7.74 15.44 17.42
N HIS A 90 7.21 16.50 17.99
CA HIS A 90 7.16 16.66 19.44
C HIS A 90 6.21 15.61 20.02
N PHE A 91 6.68 14.87 21.01
CA PHE A 91 5.87 13.86 21.69
C PHE A 91 6.15 13.86 23.20
N GLY A 92 5.15 14.20 24.00
CA GLY A 92 5.32 14.37 25.44
C GLY A 92 6.40 15.40 25.77
N ALA A 93 7.43 15.01 26.49
CA ALA A 93 8.58 15.83 26.82
C ALA A 93 9.66 15.87 25.74
N TYR A 94 9.57 15.02 24.72
CA TYR A 94 10.54 14.97 23.62
C TYR A 94 10.45 16.22 22.74
N ARG A 95 11.57 16.94 22.64
CA ARG A 95 11.71 18.16 21.83
C ARG A 95 12.92 17.98 20.91
N PRO A 96 12.73 17.44 19.69
CA PRO A 96 13.83 17.30 18.76
C PRO A 96 14.38 18.64 18.34
N ARG A 97 15.70 18.75 18.25
CA ARG A 97 16.38 19.90 17.66
C ARG A 97 16.46 19.70 16.15
N LEU A 98 16.07 20.73 15.42
CA LEU A 98 16.21 20.77 13.95
C LEU A 98 17.57 21.46 13.65
N ASP A 99 18.61 20.66 13.50
CA ASP A 99 19.96 21.10 13.17
C ASP A 99 20.31 20.56 11.78
N PRO A 100 20.48 21.42 10.75
CA PRO A 100 20.79 20.98 9.38
C PRO A 100 22.09 20.15 9.26
N ALA A 101 23.04 20.37 10.16
CA ALA A 101 24.29 19.62 10.18
C ALA A 101 24.15 18.21 10.79
N LYS A 102 22.97 17.85 11.27
CA LYS A 102 22.69 16.53 11.89
C LYS A 102 21.95 15.60 10.93
N PRO A 103 22.01 14.27 11.18
CA PRO A 103 21.30 13.30 10.38
C PRO A 103 19.80 13.54 10.33
N ALA A 104 19.21 13.25 9.17
CA ALA A 104 17.78 13.31 8.96
C ALA A 104 17.30 12.15 8.07
N LEU A 105 16.00 11.91 8.09
CA LEU A 105 15.36 10.93 7.22
C LEU A 105 14.59 11.64 6.10
N VAL A 106 14.69 11.11 4.89
CA VAL A 106 13.89 11.51 3.73
C VAL A 106 12.99 10.34 3.36
N GLY A 107 11.69 10.60 3.33
CA GLY A 107 10.71 9.65 2.82
C GLY A 107 10.44 9.88 1.35
N LEU A 108 10.57 8.85 0.51
CA LEU A 108 10.19 8.88 -0.88
C LEU A 108 8.93 8.03 -1.07
N GLN A 109 7.96 8.56 -1.79
CA GLN A 109 6.71 7.88 -2.06
C GLN A 109 6.54 7.65 -3.56
N SER A 110 6.16 6.43 -3.91
CA SER A 110 5.51 6.15 -5.17
C SER A 110 4.00 6.21 -4.95
N PRO A 111 3.19 6.63 -5.93
CA PRO A 111 1.75 6.70 -5.75
C PRO A 111 1.16 5.36 -5.32
N SER A 112 0.29 5.37 -4.36
CA SER A 112 -0.68 4.28 -4.15
C SER A 112 -1.63 4.30 -5.34
N GLY A 113 -1.73 3.24 -6.08
CA GLY A 113 -2.43 3.22 -7.37
C GLY A 113 -1.45 3.24 -8.54
N VAL A 114 -0.42 2.46 -8.42
CA VAL A 114 0.76 2.37 -9.28
C VAL A 114 0.42 2.19 -10.78
N LEU A 115 -0.74 1.64 -11.10
CA LEU A 115 -1.20 1.49 -12.48
C LEU A 115 -1.35 2.84 -13.21
N HIS A 116 -1.61 3.92 -12.47
CA HIS A 116 -1.71 5.27 -13.02
C HIS A 116 -0.37 6.00 -13.08
N HIS A 117 0.67 5.45 -12.46
CA HIS A 117 2.00 6.03 -12.49
C HIS A 117 2.79 5.55 -13.71
N ARG A 118 2.48 6.12 -14.86
CA ARG A 118 3.05 5.73 -16.16
C ARG A 118 4.56 5.62 -16.16
N THR A 119 5.27 6.52 -15.49
CA THR A 119 6.74 6.51 -15.44
C THR A 119 7.27 5.32 -14.67
N MET A 120 6.74 5.05 -13.47
CA MET A 120 7.17 3.91 -12.68
C MET A 120 6.87 2.59 -13.38
N VAL A 121 5.64 2.41 -13.90
CA VAL A 121 5.27 1.22 -14.66
C VAL A 121 6.17 1.05 -15.87
N ARG A 122 6.35 2.09 -16.70
CA ARG A 122 7.22 2.04 -17.85
C ARG A 122 8.66 1.67 -17.51
N GLU A 123 9.23 2.26 -16.45
CA GLU A 123 10.60 1.97 -16.03
C GLU A 123 10.76 0.56 -15.45
N LEU A 124 9.79 0.09 -14.66
CA LEU A 124 9.83 -1.26 -14.09
C LEU A 124 9.68 -2.34 -15.18
N PHE A 125 8.88 -2.09 -16.21
CA PHE A 125 8.65 -3.03 -17.30
C PHE A 125 9.57 -2.79 -18.53
N GLY A 126 10.55 -1.90 -18.41
CA GLY A 126 11.50 -1.64 -19.51
C GLY A 126 10.83 -1.05 -20.76
N GLY A 127 9.77 -0.24 -20.58
CA GLY A 127 9.02 0.36 -21.65
C GLY A 127 7.82 -0.46 -22.16
N ASN A 128 7.65 -1.70 -21.70
CA ASN A 128 6.55 -2.60 -22.08
C ASN A 128 5.57 -2.80 -20.90
N PRO A 129 4.71 -1.84 -20.59
CA PRO A 129 3.72 -1.99 -19.53
C PRO A 129 2.72 -3.11 -19.85
N PRO A 130 1.93 -3.57 -18.87
CA PRO A 130 0.83 -4.48 -19.13
C PRO A 130 -0.04 -3.99 -20.29
N VAL A 131 -0.49 -4.92 -21.13
CA VAL A 131 -1.25 -4.62 -22.35
C VAL A 131 -2.55 -3.89 -21.97
N PRO A 132 -2.94 -2.81 -22.68
CA PRO A 132 -4.23 -2.17 -22.50
C PRO A 132 -5.39 -3.20 -22.63
N GLY A 133 -6.35 -3.14 -21.73
CA GLY A 133 -7.46 -4.12 -21.70
C GLY A 133 -7.21 -5.37 -20.86
N THR A 134 -5.98 -5.57 -20.35
CA THR A 134 -5.73 -6.63 -19.37
C THR A 134 -6.56 -6.37 -18.10
N PRO A 135 -7.23 -7.38 -17.53
CA PRO A 135 -7.98 -7.21 -16.29
C PRO A 135 -7.13 -6.60 -15.16
N LEU A 136 -7.71 -5.72 -14.35
CA LEU A 136 -7.03 -4.99 -13.29
C LEU A 136 -6.23 -5.92 -12.35
N ARG A 137 -6.83 -7.03 -11.95
CA ARG A 137 -6.19 -8.03 -11.09
C ARG A 137 -4.89 -8.58 -11.68
N GLU A 138 -4.87 -8.86 -12.97
CA GLU A 138 -3.68 -9.35 -13.67
C GLU A 138 -2.62 -8.27 -13.77
N GLN A 139 -3.01 -7.03 -14.03
CA GLN A 139 -2.09 -5.90 -14.04
C GLN A 139 -1.46 -5.68 -12.66
N LEU A 140 -2.23 -5.76 -11.58
CA LEU A 140 -1.73 -5.67 -10.21
C LEU A 140 -0.79 -6.82 -9.87
N ALA A 141 -1.12 -8.05 -10.26
CA ALA A 141 -0.27 -9.22 -10.06
C ALA A 141 1.07 -9.11 -10.81
N ALA A 142 1.04 -8.66 -12.07
CA ALA A 142 2.24 -8.42 -12.86
C ALA A 142 3.14 -7.35 -12.23
N LEU A 143 2.56 -6.24 -11.80
CA LEU A 143 3.27 -5.16 -11.14
C LEU A 143 3.87 -5.60 -9.80
N ARG A 144 3.10 -6.31 -8.98
CA ARG A 144 3.55 -6.89 -7.71
C ARG A 144 4.77 -7.78 -7.91
N THR A 145 4.67 -8.69 -8.87
CA THR A 145 5.76 -9.58 -9.24
C THR A 145 6.99 -8.80 -9.68
N ARG A 146 6.81 -7.77 -10.49
CA ARG A 146 7.91 -6.95 -11.00
C ARG A 146 8.59 -6.15 -9.91
N VAL A 147 7.85 -5.49 -9.02
CA VAL A 147 8.39 -4.76 -7.87
C VAL A 147 9.19 -5.69 -6.95
N LEU A 148 8.66 -6.88 -6.65
CA LEU A 148 9.34 -7.83 -5.76
C LEU A 148 10.61 -8.41 -6.38
N ARG A 149 10.65 -8.60 -7.70
CA ARG A 149 11.83 -9.13 -8.43
C ARG A 149 12.88 -8.07 -8.79
N THR A 150 12.54 -6.79 -8.68
CA THR A 150 13.51 -5.72 -8.97
C THR A 150 14.59 -5.71 -7.89
N LEU A 151 15.84 -5.69 -8.30
CA LEU A 151 16.98 -5.70 -7.40
C LEU A 151 17.08 -4.39 -6.60
N PHE A 152 17.65 -4.47 -5.41
CA PHE A 152 17.86 -3.30 -4.56
C PHE A 152 18.69 -2.22 -5.26
N GLU A 153 19.76 -2.62 -5.97
CA GLU A 153 20.69 -1.75 -6.68
C GLU A 153 19.99 -0.92 -7.77
N ASP A 154 18.92 -1.46 -8.36
CA ASP A 154 18.14 -0.74 -9.38
C ASP A 154 17.30 0.38 -8.73
N PHE A 155 16.73 0.13 -7.57
CA PHE A 155 16.04 1.17 -6.79
C PHE A 155 17.05 2.20 -6.24
N GLU A 156 18.16 1.76 -5.67
CA GLU A 156 19.20 2.63 -5.14
C GLU A 156 19.70 3.61 -6.19
N ARG A 157 19.99 3.13 -7.38
CA ARG A 157 20.45 3.97 -8.52
C ARG A 157 19.43 5.06 -8.85
N ARG A 158 18.14 4.72 -8.88
CA ARG A 158 17.04 5.68 -9.11
C ARG A 158 16.93 6.70 -7.99
N ILE A 159 17.00 6.26 -6.75
CA ILE A 159 16.94 7.14 -5.57
C ILE A 159 18.10 8.14 -5.59
N ARG A 160 19.33 7.66 -5.76
CA ARG A 160 20.52 8.51 -5.83
C ARG A 160 20.43 9.52 -6.97
N LYS A 161 20.03 9.08 -8.16
CA LYS A 161 19.85 9.95 -9.32
C LYS A 161 18.76 11.01 -9.11
N GLN A 162 17.62 10.63 -8.52
CA GLN A 162 16.51 11.55 -8.29
C GLN A 162 16.84 12.59 -7.22
N LEU A 163 17.42 12.18 -6.08
CA LEU A 163 17.85 13.12 -5.05
C LEU A 163 18.96 14.06 -5.54
N ALA A 164 19.96 13.54 -6.27
CA ALA A 164 21.01 14.36 -6.86
C ALA A 164 20.42 15.42 -7.80
N ARG A 165 19.51 15.04 -8.70
CA ARG A 165 18.90 15.97 -9.67
C ARG A 165 18.24 17.18 -9.02
N VAL A 166 17.67 17.00 -7.82
CA VAL A 166 16.93 18.06 -7.12
C VAL A 166 17.82 18.79 -6.12
N LEU A 167 18.65 18.07 -5.37
CA LEU A 167 19.34 18.61 -4.22
C LEU A 167 20.77 19.07 -4.50
N SER A 168 21.37 18.69 -5.66
CA SER A 168 22.75 19.11 -5.98
C SER A 168 22.96 20.62 -6.05
N PRO A 169 21.98 21.45 -6.49
CA PRO A 169 22.14 22.91 -6.40
C PRO A 169 22.31 23.41 -4.96
N GLY A 170 21.81 22.66 -3.95
CA GLY A 170 22.03 22.91 -2.53
C GLY A 170 23.34 22.29 -1.99
N GLY A 171 24.19 21.74 -2.85
CA GLY A 171 25.47 21.12 -2.47
C GLY A 171 25.36 19.65 -2.06
N PHE A 172 24.29 18.97 -2.40
CA PHE A 172 24.09 17.54 -2.13
C PHE A 172 24.96 16.67 -3.03
N ASP A 173 25.64 15.69 -2.42
CA ASP A 173 26.37 14.63 -3.08
C ASP A 173 25.86 13.26 -2.58
N PRO A 174 25.26 12.44 -3.47
CA PRO A 174 24.71 11.14 -3.07
C PRO A 174 25.74 10.18 -2.45
N ALA A 175 27.02 10.28 -2.85
CA ALA A 175 28.06 9.41 -2.33
C ALA A 175 28.47 9.79 -0.90
N ARG A 176 28.51 11.09 -0.62
CA ARG A 176 28.87 11.64 0.69
C ARG A 176 27.69 11.65 1.67
N ASP A 177 26.52 12.10 1.20
CA ASP A 177 25.42 12.52 2.07
C ASP A 177 24.41 11.42 2.38
N ILE A 178 24.30 10.38 1.54
CA ILE A 178 23.46 9.22 1.82
C ILE A 178 24.19 8.23 2.70
N GLU A 179 23.64 7.96 3.88
CA GLU A 179 24.18 6.98 4.82
C GLU A 179 23.56 5.59 4.63
N ALA A 180 22.23 5.53 4.49
CA ALA A 180 21.51 4.27 4.33
C ALA A 180 20.22 4.47 3.52
N ILE A 181 19.77 3.40 2.89
CA ILE A 181 18.51 3.33 2.15
C ILE A 181 17.74 2.09 2.59
N THR A 182 16.46 2.26 2.91
CA THR A 182 15.54 1.14 3.13
C THR A 182 14.38 1.22 2.17
N ILE A 183 13.96 0.07 1.64
CA ILE A 183 12.83 -0.03 0.70
C ILE A 183 11.91 -1.14 1.19
N ASN A 184 10.79 -0.75 1.79
CA ASN A 184 9.74 -1.66 2.17
C ASN A 184 8.81 -1.86 0.98
N ARG A 185 8.71 -3.09 0.50
CA ARG A 185 7.87 -3.48 -0.64
C ARG A 185 6.72 -4.33 -0.12
N TRP A 186 5.54 -3.73 -0.02
CA TRP A 186 4.34 -4.41 0.43
C TRP A 186 3.55 -4.89 -0.78
N PRO A 187 3.43 -6.20 -0.99
CA PRO A 187 2.73 -6.74 -2.16
C PRO A 187 1.24 -6.40 -2.17
N HIS A 188 0.63 -6.25 -0.98
CA HIS A 188 -0.76 -5.87 -0.77
C HIS A 188 -0.81 -4.69 0.20
N GLY A 189 -0.56 -3.48 -0.32
CA GLY A 189 -0.33 -2.29 0.50
C GLY A 189 -1.60 -1.62 1.00
N PHE A 190 -2.47 -1.20 0.10
CA PHE A 190 -3.68 -0.45 0.44
C PHE A 190 -4.92 -1.10 -0.14
N ALA A 191 -6.03 -1.03 0.60
CA ALA A 191 -7.35 -1.34 0.09
C ALA A 191 -7.64 -0.48 -1.16
N MET A 192 -8.17 -1.10 -2.20
CA MET A 192 -8.61 -0.39 -3.40
C MET A 192 -9.90 0.37 -3.08
N GLY A 193 -9.87 1.69 -3.31
CA GLY A 193 -11.06 2.53 -3.27
C GLY A 193 -11.77 2.59 -4.61
N THR A 194 -12.95 3.17 -4.63
CA THR A 194 -13.68 3.48 -5.86
C THR A 194 -12.92 4.45 -6.75
N ASN A 195 -12.92 4.21 -8.05
CA ASN A 195 -12.37 5.09 -9.06
C ASN A 195 -13.40 5.37 -10.16
N ALA A 196 -14.19 6.39 -9.99
CA ALA A 196 -15.29 6.75 -10.90
C ALA A 196 -14.90 6.94 -12.38
N LEU A 197 -13.60 7.06 -12.69
CA LEU A 197 -13.12 7.21 -14.06
C LEU A 197 -12.81 5.87 -14.74
N PHE A 198 -12.54 4.83 -13.97
CA PHE A 198 -12.01 3.56 -14.51
C PHE A 198 -12.77 2.33 -14.01
N ASP A 199 -13.54 2.46 -12.94
CA ASP A 199 -14.40 1.37 -12.48
C ASP A 199 -15.58 1.19 -13.43
N PRO A 200 -16.08 -0.04 -13.59
CA PRO A 200 -17.30 -0.30 -14.33
C PRO A 200 -18.48 0.55 -13.83
N ALA A 201 -19.28 1.07 -14.74
CA ALA A 201 -20.39 1.97 -14.40
C ALA A 201 -21.46 1.30 -13.50
N GLU A 202 -21.53 -0.03 -13.53
CA GLU A 202 -22.42 -0.84 -12.70
C GLU A 202 -21.96 -0.97 -11.24
N TRP A 203 -20.71 -0.62 -10.92
CA TRP A 203 -20.19 -0.66 -9.54
C TRP A 203 -20.67 0.53 -8.71
N THR A 204 -21.94 0.56 -8.43
CA THR A 204 -22.58 1.65 -7.65
C THR A 204 -23.38 1.10 -6.48
N GLY A 205 -23.37 1.79 -5.34
CA GLY A 205 -24.18 1.42 -4.19
C GLY A 205 -24.02 -0.05 -3.80
N GLU A 206 -25.11 -0.81 -3.83
CA GLU A 206 -25.15 -2.20 -3.39
C GLU A 206 -24.43 -3.17 -4.33
N SER A 207 -24.24 -2.81 -5.60
CA SER A 207 -23.51 -3.64 -6.58
C SER A 207 -22.01 -3.47 -6.55
N HIS A 208 -21.49 -2.55 -5.72
CA HIS A 208 -20.06 -2.35 -5.59
C HIS A 208 -19.38 -3.60 -4.98
N PRO A 209 -18.24 -4.10 -5.53
CA PRO A 209 -17.60 -5.33 -5.06
C PRO A 209 -17.29 -5.36 -3.56
N ALA A 210 -16.93 -4.23 -2.94
CA ALA A 210 -16.73 -4.15 -1.51
C ALA A 210 -18.02 -4.41 -0.71
N VAL A 211 -19.18 -3.96 -1.24
CA VAL A 211 -20.49 -4.16 -0.61
C VAL A 211 -20.98 -5.60 -0.80
N VAL A 212 -20.88 -6.13 -2.01
CA VAL A 212 -21.22 -7.53 -2.29
C VAL A 212 -20.31 -8.48 -1.48
N GLY A 213 -18.99 -8.22 -1.48
CA GLY A 213 -18.02 -9.06 -0.79
C GLY A 213 -18.21 -9.10 0.73
N ARG A 214 -18.66 -8.01 1.35
CA ARG A 214 -18.82 -7.94 2.82
C ARG A 214 -20.15 -8.45 3.35
N GLN A 215 -21.05 -8.93 2.49
CA GLN A 215 -22.35 -9.43 2.91
C GLN A 215 -22.21 -10.57 3.91
N ARG A 216 -23.14 -10.61 4.87
CA ARG A 216 -23.18 -11.64 5.89
C ARG A 216 -23.51 -13.00 5.29
N LEU A 217 -22.77 -14.03 5.70
CA LEU A 217 -23.06 -15.44 5.37
C LEU A 217 -23.43 -16.19 6.65
N GLY A 218 -24.73 -16.36 6.92
CA GLY A 218 -25.20 -17.04 8.12
C GLY A 218 -24.68 -16.37 9.40
N ARG A 219 -23.73 -16.98 10.10
CA ARG A 219 -23.07 -16.46 11.31
C ARG A 219 -21.63 -16.05 11.06
N ILE A 220 -21.29 -15.75 9.80
CA ILE A 220 -19.99 -15.23 9.39
C ILE A 220 -20.19 -13.82 8.84
N THR A 221 -19.38 -12.87 9.31
CA THR A 221 -19.31 -11.50 8.81
C THR A 221 -17.87 -11.16 8.41
N ILE A 222 -17.69 -10.15 7.56
CA ILE A 222 -16.39 -9.71 7.05
C ILE A 222 -16.19 -8.25 7.45
N ALA A 223 -15.02 -7.92 8.03
CA ALA A 223 -14.74 -6.57 8.50
C ALA A 223 -13.25 -6.22 8.33
N ASN A 224 -12.97 -5.28 7.47
CA ASN A 224 -11.63 -4.73 7.23
C ASN A 224 -11.72 -3.49 6.34
N SER A 225 -10.60 -2.89 5.98
CA SER A 225 -10.58 -1.73 5.08
C SER A 225 -11.02 -2.05 3.65
N ASP A 226 -10.84 -3.30 3.18
CA ASP A 226 -11.31 -3.70 1.84
C ASP A 226 -12.83 -3.78 1.81
N ALA A 227 -13.45 -4.24 2.90
CA ALA A 227 -14.91 -4.29 3.06
C ALA A 227 -15.55 -2.88 3.04
N ALA A 228 -14.79 -1.86 3.44
CA ALA A 228 -15.20 -0.47 3.31
C ALA A 228 -14.91 0.11 1.90
N GLY A 229 -14.08 -0.55 1.08
CA GLY A 229 -13.55 0.04 -0.14
C GLY A 229 -12.72 1.32 0.11
N LEU A 230 -12.09 1.43 1.29
CA LEU A 230 -11.39 2.65 1.69
C LEU A 230 -10.21 2.33 2.62
N SER A 231 -8.99 2.73 2.24
CA SER A 231 -7.76 2.45 2.98
C SER A 231 -7.54 3.39 4.18
N LEU A 232 -8.52 3.48 5.06
CA LEU A 232 -8.48 4.27 6.28
C LEU A 232 -8.78 3.42 7.52
N ALA A 233 -8.09 3.70 8.63
CA ALA A 233 -8.33 3.01 9.89
C ALA A 233 -9.75 3.20 10.41
N GLN A 234 -10.30 4.41 10.27
CA GLN A 234 -11.68 4.73 10.66
C GLN A 234 -12.69 3.86 9.91
N ALA A 235 -12.52 3.73 8.58
CA ALA A 235 -13.39 2.89 7.78
C ALA A 235 -13.33 1.41 8.20
N ALA A 236 -12.14 0.90 8.56
CA ALA A 236 -12.01 -0.45 9.08
C ALA A 236 -12.68 -0.62 10.46
N MET A 237 -12.67 0.43 11.30
CA MET A 237 -13.37 0.43 12.60
C MET A 237 -14.90 0.42 12.40
N ASP A 238 -15.42 1.21 11.48
CA ASP A 238 -16.85 1.26 11.14
C ASP A 238 -17.32 -0.11 10.62
N GLU A 239 -16.52 -0.74 9.77
CA GLU A 239 -16.78 -2.11 9.30
C GLU A 239 -16.74 -3.15 10.44
N GLY A 240 -15.83 -2.98 11.39
CA GLY A 240 -15.79 -3.82 12.61
C GLY A 240 -17.06 -3.70 13.46
N TYR A 241 -17.55 -2.46 13.64
CA TYR A 241 -18.80 -2.20 14.34
C TYR A 241 -20.01 -2.80 13.60
N ARG A 242 -20.11 -2.58 12.28
CA ARG A 242 -21.14 -3.19 11.43
C ARG A 242 -21.16 -4.71 11.59
N ALA A 243 -20.01 -5.35 11.37
CA ALA A 243 -19.88 -6.80 11.38
C ALA A 243 -20.24 -7.42 12.76
N ALA A 244 -19.89 -6.74 13.85
CA ALA A 244 -20.28 -7.17 15.19
C ALA A 244 -21.78 -7.02 15.47
N THR A 245 -22.40 -5.98 14.91
CA THR A 245 -23.85 -5.74 15.07
C THR A 245 -24.69 -6.70 14.24
N GLU A 246 -24.18 -7.21 13.13
CA GLU A 246 -24.83 -8.19 12.28
C GLU A 246 -24.83 -9.61 12.87
N LEU A 247 -23.99 -9.94 13.83
CA LEU A 247 -23.89 -11.27 14.47
C LEU A 247 -24.88 -11.46 15.61
#